data_5c09849f685a2a3394c9cd291a935ad3
#
_entry.id   5c09849f685a2a3394c9cd291a935ad3
#
_cell.length_a   1.000
_cell.length_b   1.000
_cell.length_c   1.000
_cell.angle_alpha   90.00
_cell.angle_beta   90.00
_cell.angle_gamma   90.00
#
_symmetry.space_group_name_H-M   'P 1'
#
loop_
_entity.id
_entity.type
_entity.pdbx_description
1 polymer ?
#
loop_
_entity_poly.entity_id
_entity_poly.type
_entity_poly.pdbx_seq_one_letter_code
_entity_poly.pdbx_strand_id
1 'polypeptide(L)'
;MAKKVAGYVKLQVPAGAANPSPPIGPALGQRGLNIMEFCKAFNAQTQKMEKGTPIPVVITAYQDRSFTFEMKTPPVSYYVKKAAKLESGSKTPGRDKAGAVTRAQVREIAEQKMKDLNASDIDAAMKMIEGSARSMGLEVVE
;
A
#
# COMPACT_ATOMS: atom_id res chain seq x y z
N MET A 1 -24.74 -7.22 17.35
CA MET A 1 -24.57 -5.84 17.83
C MET A 1 -23.28 -5.24 17.27
N ALA A 2 -23.34 -3.97 16.92
CA ALA A 2 -22.13 -3.28 16.46
C ALA A 2 -21.17 -3.09 17.63
N LYS A 3 -19.92 -3.51 17.45
CA LYS A 3 -18.87 -3.33 18.44
C LYS A 3 -18.39 -1.88 18.41
N LYS A 4 -18.06 -1.35 19.56
CA LYS A 4 -17.46 -0.01 19.64
C LYS A 4 -16.02 -0.04 19.15
N VAL A 5 -15.70 0.87 18.22
CA VAL A 5 -14.33 1.01 17.70
C VAL A 5 -13.48 1.74 18.71
N ALA A 6 -12.37 1.13 19.12
CA ALA A 6 -11.36 1.76 19.98
C ALA A 6 -10.39 2.62 19.17
N GLY A 7 -10.15 2.26 17.92
CA GLY A 7 -9.28 3.02 17.04
C GLY A 7 -8.93 2.27 15.77
N TYR A 8 -8.13 2.91 14.95
CA TYR A 8 -7.66 2.35 13.69
C TYR A 8 -6.14 2.28 13.69
N VAL A 9 -5.60 1.23 13.05
CA VAL A 9 -4.16 1.09 12.82
C VAL A 9 -3.97 0.93 11.33
N LYS A 10 -3.11 1.76 10.74
CA LYS A 10 -2.77 1.69 9.32
C LYS A 10 -1.32 1.26 9.18
N LEU A 11 -1.10 0.17 8.44
CA LEU A 11 0.22 -0.43 8.26
C LEU A 11 0.45 -0.79 6.80
N GLN A 12 1.72 -0.90 6.43
CA GLN A 12 2.12 -1.57 5.19
C GLN A 12 2.85 -2.85 5.57
N VAL A 13 2.35 -3.98 5.11
CA VAL A 13 2.87 -5.30 5.46
C VAL A 13 3.26 -6.04 4.19
N PRO A 14 4.46 -6.63 4.11
CA PRO A 14 4.82 -7.45 2.96
C PRO A 14 3.91 -8.67 2.83
N ALA A 15 3.41 -8.93 1.62
CA ALA A 15 2.51 -10.04 1.35
C ALA A 15 3.19 -11.38 1.71
N GLY A 16 2.48 -12.23 2.45
CA GLY A 16 2.97 -13.53 2.86
C GLY A 16 4.11 -13.51 3.88
N ALA A 17 4.49 -12.35 4.40
CA ALA A 17 5.64 -12.18 5.29
C ALA A 17 5.32 -11.37 6.55
N ALA A 18 4.06 -11.36 6.97
CA ALA A 18 3.68 -10.72 8.23
C ALA A 18 4.27 -11.48 9.42
N ASN A 19 4.92 -10.76 10.31
CA ASN A 19 5.53 -11.34 11.52
C ASN A 19 5.43 -10.35 12.70
N PRO A 20 5.67 -10.81 13.94
CA PRO A 20 5.53 -9.94 15.12
C PRO A 20 6.60 -8.87 15.27
N SER A 21 7.60 -8.83 14.41
CA SER A 21 8.65 -7.81 14.49
C SER A 21 8.13 -6.45 14.02
N PRO A 22 8.83 -5.33 14.32
CA PRO A 22 8.42 -4.01 13.84
C PRO A 22 8.22 -4.00 12.32
N PRO A 23 7.25 -3.25 11.79
CA PRO A 23 6.37 -2.31 12.49
C PRO A 23 5.08 -2.91 13.05
N ILE A 24 4.80 -4.20 12.82
CA ILE A 24 3.52 -4.84 13.17
C ILE A 24 3.37 -5.02 14.67
N GLY A 25 4.38 -5.58 15.33
CA GLY A 25 4.33 -5.87 16.75
C GLY A 25 3.99 -4.65 17.61
N PRO A 26 4.80 -3.57 17.56
CA PRO A 26 4.53 -2.37 18.34
C PRO A 26 3.19 -1.71 18.03
N ALA A 27 2.81 -1.65 16.75
CA ALA A 27 1.56 -1.02 16.33
C ALA A 27 0.33 -1.74 16.90
N LEU A 28 0.31 -3.06 16.82
CA LEU A 28 -0.79 -3.86 17.36
C LEU A 28 -0.72 -3.99 18.88
N GLY A 29 0.49 -4.08 19.42
CA GLY A 29 0.70 -4.17 20.86
C GLY A 29 0.16 -2.98 21.63
N GLN A 30 0.29 -1.77 21.09
CA GLN A 30 -0.25 -0.55 21.68
C GLN A 30 -1.77 -0.58 21.82
N ARG A 31 -2.44 -1.32 20.96
CA ARG A 31 -3.91 -1.48 20.98
C ARG A 31 -4.35 -2.73 21.74
N GLY A 32 -3.41 -3.52 22.24
CA GLY A 32 -3.72 -4.77 22.95
C GLY A 32 -4.27 -5.87 22.07
N LEU A 33 -3.99 -5.85 20.78
CA LEU A 33 -4.49 -6.82 19.82
C LEU A 33 -3.58 -8.05 19.74
N ASN A 34 -4.15 -9.18 19.32
CA ASN A 34 -3.41 -10.42 19.13
C ASN A 34 -2.60 -10.36 17.83
N ILE A 35 -1.29 -10.16 17.97
CA ILE A 35 -0.37 -10.00 16.84
C ILE A 35 -0.30 -11.28 15.99
N MET A 36 -0.20 -12.44 16.64
CA MET A 36 -0.06 -13.73 15.94
C MET A 36 -1.30 -14.07 15.13
N GLU A 37 -2.47 -13.78 15.66
CA GLU A 37 -3.74 -13.98 14.94
C GLU A 37 -3.81 -13.14 13.67
N PHE A 38 -3.42 -11.87 13.76
CA PHE A 38 -3.33 -10.99 12.59
C PHE A 38 -2.34 -11.53 11.56
N CYS A 39 -1.15 -11.90 11.98
CA CYS A 39 -0.12 -12.41 11.08
C CYS A 39 -0.59 -13.66 10.34
N LYS A 40 -1.22 -14.61 11.04
CA LYS A 40 -1.76 -15.83 10.42
C LYS A 40 -2.85 -15.51 9.41
N ALA A 41 -3.81 -14.68 9.79
CA ALA A 41 -4.93 -14.32 8.91
C ALA A 41 -4.43 -13.56 7.66
N PHE A 42 -3.54 -12.60 7.84
CA PHE A 42 -2.96 -11.83 6.76
C PHE A 42 -2.17 -12.73 5.79
N ASN A 43 -1.29 -13.55 6.31
CA ASN A 43 -0.48 -14.46 5.50
C ASN A 43 -1.38 -15.44 4.70
N ALA A 44 -2.43 -15.95 5.32
CA ALA A 44 -3.38 -16.83 4.64
C ALA A 44 -4.08 -16.14 3.47
N GLN A 45 -4.47 -14.88 3.65
CA GLN A 45 -5.14 -14.11 2.59
C GLN A 45 -4.20 -13.67 1.47
N THR A 46 -2.92 -13.50 1.77
CA THR A 46 -1.92 -13.02 0.81
C THR A 46 -1.07 -14.13 0.18
N GLN A 47 -1.38 -15.41 0.43
CA GLN A 47 -0.60 -16.53 -0.12
C GLN A 47 -0.52 -16.53 -1.63
N LYS A 48 -1.57 -16.10 -2.31
CA LYS A 48 -1.65 -16.06 -3.77
C LYS A 48 -0.98 -14.84 -4.39
N MET A 49 -0.56 -13.88 -3.57
CA MET A 49 0.06 -12.65 -4.03
C MET A 49 1.58 -12.81 -4.12
N GLU A 50 2.21 -11.97 -4.92
CA GLU A 50 3.67 -11.93 -5.01
C GLU A 50 4.25 -11.63 -3.63
N LYS A 51 5.13 -12.53 -3.16
CA LYS A 51 5.73 -12.42 -1.83
C LYS A 51 6.61 -11.18 -1.74
N GLY A 52 6.45 -10.43 -0.65
CA GLY A 52 7.20 -9.20 -0.44
C GLY A 52 6.54 -7.94 -1.00
N THR A 53 5.40 -8.06 -1.71
CA THR A 53 4.64 -6.91 -2.17
C THR A 53 4.07 -6.14 -0.98
N PRO A 54 4.36 -4.83 -0.82
CA PRO A 54 3.79 -4.08 0.30
C PRO A 54 2.28 -3.92 0.15
N ILE A 55 1.55 -4.36 1.15
CA ILE A 55 0.09 -4.29 1.17
C ILE A 55 -0.33 -3.32 2.26
N PRO A 56 -0.98 -2.20 1.92
CA PRO A 56 -1.57 -1.32 2.93
C PRO A 56 -2.74 -2.02 3.62
N VAL A 57 -2.71 -2.04 4.94
CA VAL A 57 -3.76 -2.67 5.74
C VAL A 57 -4.33 -1.65 6.70
N VAL A 58 -5.65 -1.57 6.76
CA VAL A 58 -6.35 -0.78 7.76
C VAL A 58 -6.96 -1.74 8.75
N ILE A 59 -6.51 -1.71 9.99
CA ILE A 59 -6.98 -2.57 11.06
C ILE A 59 -7.91 -1.76 11.94
N THR A 60 -9.14 -2.24 12.13
CA THR A 60 -10.09 -1.63 13.04
C THR A 60 -10.04 -2.38 14.36
N ALA A 61 -9.60 -1.70 15.42
CA ALA A 61 -9.54 -2.27 16.76
C ALA A 61 -10.83 -1.94 17.52
N TYR A 62 -11.39 -2.93 18.19
CA TYR A 62 -12.59 -2.78 19.00
C TYR A 62 -12.28 -2.79 20.49
N GLN A 63 -13.20 -2.27 21.30
CA GLN A 63 -13.00 -2.16 22.76
C GLN A 63 -12.85 -3.49 23.47
N ASP A 64 -13.42 -4.56 22.90
CA ASP A 64 -13.29 -5.92 23.44
C ASP A 64 -11.98 -6.61 23.05
N ARG A 65 -11.02 -5.88 22.48
CA ARG A 65 -9.73 -6.36 22.00
C ARG A 65 -9.84 -7.27 20.76
N SER A 66 -10.99 -7.33 20.14
CA SER A 66 -11.12 -7.94 18.82
C SER A 66 -10.73 -6.93 17.73
N PHE A 67 -10.49 -7.44 16.54
CA PHE A 67 -10.13 -6.58 15.40
C PHE A 67 -10.66 -7.16 14.10
N THR A 68 -10.84 -6.25 13.12
CA THR A 68 -11.03 -6.62 11.73
C THR A 68 -10.00 -5.86 10.92
N PHE A 69 -9.64 -6.37 9.75
CA PHE A 69 -8.69 -5.66 8.89
C PHE A 69 -9.17 -5.72 7.44
N GLU A 70 -8.80 -4.69 6.70
CA GLU A 70 -9.07 -4.57 5.28
C GLU A 70 -7.75 -4.35 4.55
N MET A 71 -7.49 -5.18 3.52
CA MET A 71 -6.32 -5.04 2.68
C MET A 71 -6.65 -4.19 1.47
N LYS A 72 -5.76 -3.28 1.14
CA LYS A 72 -5.88 -2.42 -0.04
C LYS A 72 -4.87 -2.83 -1.09
N THR A 73 -4.97 -2.24 -2.28
CA THR A 73 -3.98 -2.45 -3.32
C THR A 73 -2.62 -1.87 -2.91
N PRO A 74 -1.49 -2.38 -3.43
CA PRO A 74 -0.18 -1.82 -3.13
C PRO A 74 -0.09 -0.32 -3.40
N PRO A 75 0.81 0.42 -2.70
CA PRO A 75 0.95 1.86 -2.92
C PRO A 75 1.31 2.19 -4.37
N VAL A 76 0.88 3.36 -4.84
CA VAL A 76 1.24 3.86 -6.17
C VAL A 76 2.74 3.89 -6.38
N SER A 77 3.49 4.29 -5.34
CA SER A 77 4.96 4.33 -5.38
C SER A 77 5.57 2.97 -5.72
N TYR A 78 5.01 1.88 -5.19
CA TYR A 78 5.46 0.54 -5.50
C TYR A 78 5.26 0.20 -6.98
N TYR A 79 4.08 0.46 -7.51
CA TYR A 79 3.78 0.22 -8.92
C TYR A 79 4.66 1.05 -9.85
N VAL A 80 4.86 2.32 -9.52
CA VAL A 80 5.68 3.23 -10.33
C VAL A 80 7.14 2.77 -10.36
N LYS A 81 7.69 2.39 -9.21
CA LYS A 81 9.06 1.85 -9.13
C LYS A 81 9.20 0.56 -9.94
N LYS A 82 8.22 -0.33 -9.84
CA LYS A 82 8.22 -1.58 -10.58
C LYS A 82 8.14 -1.34 -12.10
N ALA A 83 7.29 -0.41 -12.53
CA ALA A 83 7.15 -0.06 -13.95
C ALA A 83 8.44 0.57 -14.51
N ALA A 84 9.11 1.42 -13.73
CA ALA A 84 10.37 2.05 -14.10
C ALA A 84 11.59 1.15 -13.89
N LYS A 85 11.41 -0.03 -13.29
CA LYS A 85 12.47 -0.99 -12.94
C LYS A 85 13.51 -0.41 -12.00
N LEU A 86 13.04 0.37 -11.00
CA LEU A 86 13.88 1.02 -10.01
C LEU A 86 13.65 0.42 -8.62
N GLU A 87 14.69 0.39 -7.81
CA GLU A 87 14.58 0.00 -6.40
C GLU A 87 14.09 1.16 -5.53
N SER A 88 14.47 2.38 -5.87
CA SER A 88 14.05 3.58 -5.16
C SER A 88 13.89 4.76 -6.11
N GLY A 89 13.15 5.77 -5.67
CA GLY A 89 13.03 7.02 -6.40
C GLY A 89 14.28 7.88 -6.31
N SER A 90 14.21 9.09 -6.87
CA SER A 90 15.32 10.03 -6.82
C SER A 90 15.61 10.48 -5.39
N LYS A 91 16.87 10.68 -5.07
CA LYS A 91 17.31 11.28 -3.81
C LYS A 91 16.98 12.78 -3.75
N THR A 92 16.91 13.42 -4.92
CA THR A 92 16.61 14.85 -5.05
C THR A 92 15.49 15.04 -6.07
N PRO A 93 14.22 14.68 -5.71
CA PRO A 93 13.11 14.85 -6.64
C PRO A 93 12.93 16.32 -7.04
N GLY A 94 12.64 16.53 -8.32
CA GLY A 94 12.51 17.88 -8.87
C GLY A 94 13.81 18.47 -9.40
N ARG A 95 14.96 17.91 -9.04
CA ARG A 95 16.26 18.30 -9.57
C ARG A 95 16.81 17.22 -10.51
N ASP A 96 16.96 16.01 -9.99
CA ASP A 96 17.50 14.87 -10.75
C ASP A 96 16.40 13.87 -11.03
N LYS A 97 16.37 13.34 -12.26
CA LYS A 97 15.44 12.29 -12.66
C LYS A 97 16.09 10.94 -12.41
N ALA A 98 15.40 10.07 -11.67
CA ALA A 98 15.85 8.71 -11.41
C ALA A 98 15.48 7.75 -12.54
N GLY A 99 14.48 8.08 -13.34
CA GLY A 99 14.00 7.25 -14.44
C GLY A 99 12.78 7.86 -15.10
N ALA A 100 12.08 7.06 -15.89
CA ALA A 100 10.89 7.50 -16.59
C ALA A 100 9.85 6.38 -16.64
N VAL A 101 8.58 6.78 -16.70
CA VAL A 101 7.45 5.87 -16.91
C VAL A 101 6.65 6.37 -18.10
N THR A 102 6.08 5.45 -18.88
CA THR A 102 5.22 5.80 -20.00
C THR A 102 3.79 6.01 -19.55
N ARG A 103 3.01 6.75 -20.33
CA ARG A 103 1.58 6.94 -20.04
C ARG A 103 0.82 5.61 -20.10
N ALA A 104 1.23 4.68 -20.95
CA ALA A 104 0.65 3.34 -21.00
C ALA A 104 0.83 2.60 -19.66
N GLN A 105 2.04 2.68 -19.07
CA GLN A 105 2.32 2.11 -17.75
C GLN A 105 1.51 2.79 -16.65
N VAL A 106 1.38 4.11 -16.70
CA VAL A 106 0.55 4.88 -15.77
C VAL A 106 -0.92 4.43 -15.85
N ARG A 107 -1.42 4.22 -17.05
CA ARG A 107 -2.78 3.75 -17.27
C ARG A 107 -3.02 2.36 -16.67
N GLU A 108 -2.10 1.43 -16.86
CA GLU A 108 -2.17 0.09 -16.25
C GLU A 108 -2.23 0.17 -14.73
N ILE A 109 -1.39 1.02 -14.14
CA ILE A 109 -1.38 1.23 -12.68
C ILE A 109 -2.72 1.81 -12.23
N ALA A 110 -3.24 2.79 -12.97
CA ALA A 110 -4.53 3.42 -12.66
C ALA A 110 -5.67 2.39 -12.70
N GLU A 111 -5.70 1.52 -13.69
CA GLU A 111 -6.71 0.47 -13.80
C GLU A 111 -6.67 -0.50 -12.62
N GLN A 112 -5.47 -0.91 -12.19
CA GLN A 112 -5.29 -1.83 -11.07
C GLN A 112 -5.69 -1.20 -9.74
N LYS A 113 -5.47 0.10 -9.57
CA LYS A 113 -5.70 0.80 -8.31
C LYS A 113 -7.06 1.53 -8.26
N MET A 114 -7.83 1.52 -9.33
CA MET A 114 -9.06 2.27 -9.46
C MET A 114 -10.06 2.03 -8.32
N LYS A 115 -10.11 0.81 -7.83
CA LYS A 115 -11.00 0.44 -6.72
C LYS A 115 -10.69 1.13 -5.39
N ASP A 116 -9.45 1.58 -5.20
CA ASP A 116 -9.00 2.26 -3.97
C ASP A 116 -8.87 3.78 -4.15
N LEU A 117 -9.01 4.28 -5.39
CA LEU A 117 -8.86 5.69 -5.69
C LEU A 117 -10.20 6.41 -5.64
N ASN A 118 -10.15 7.68 -5.28
CA ASN A 118 -11.30 8.58 -5.30
C ASN A 118 -11.36 9.34 -6.64
N ALA A 119 -11.04 8.66 -7.73
CA ALA A 119 -11.08 9.24 -9.07
C ALA A 119 -12.40 8.92 -9.75
N SER A 120 -12.96 9.88 -10.45
CA SER A 120 -14.24 9.71 -11.17
C SER A 120 -14.09 8.90 -12.45
N ASP A 121 -12.92 8.93 -13.08
CA ASP A 121 -12.62 8.20 -14.31
C ASP A 121 -11.13 7.81 -14.37
N ILE A 122 -10.77 7.06 -15.42
CA ILE A 122 -9.39 6.59 -15.58
C ILE A 122 -8.41 7.74 -15.84
N ASP A 123 -8.81 8.77 -16.53
CA ASP A 123 -7.95 9.91 -16.81
C ASP A 123 -7.61 10.68 -15.54
N ALA A 124 -8.56 10.85 -14.64
CA ALA A 124 -8.33 11.46 -13.33
C ALA A 124 -7.37 10.61 -12.49
N ALA A 125 -7.55 9.29 -12.49
CA ALA A 125 -6.66 8.35 -11.82
C ALA A 125 -5.24 8.42 -12.36
N MET A 126 -5.09 8.52 -13.69
CA MET A 126 -3.77 8.66 -14.32
C MET A 126 -3.06 9.93 -13.87
N LYS A 127 -3.77 11.05 -13.76
CA LYS A 127 -3.20 12.32 -13.28
C LYS A 127 -2.68 12.21 -11.85
N MET A 128 -3.40 11.50 -10.99
CA MET A 128 -2.96 11.24 -9.61
C MET A 128 -1.65 10.45 -9.58
N ILE A 129 -1.54 9.43 -10.42
CA ILE A 129 -0.35 8.59 -10.51
C ILE A 129 0.82 9.35 -11.13
N GLU A 130 0.57 10.16 -12.16
CA GLU A 130 1.59 11.03 -12.76
C GLU A 130 2.20 11.99 -11.73
N GLY A 131 1.35 12.58 -10.88
CA GLY A 131 1.80 13.44 -9.79
C GLY A 131 2.70 12.70 -8.80
N SER A 132 2.31 11.47 -8.43
CA SER A 132 3.13 10.62 -7.57
C SER A 132 4.47 10.28 -8.19
N ALA A 133 4.50 9.96 -9.49
CA ALA A 133 5.73 9.67 -10.22
C ALA A 133 6.66 10.89 -10.24
N ARG A 134 6.13 12.07 -10.49
CA ARG A 134 6.92 13.32 -10.46
C ARG A 134 7.49 13.59 -9.07
N SER A 135 6.72 13.34 -8.03
CA SER A 135 7.19 13.52 -6.64
C SER A 135 8.31 12.55 -6.27
N MET A 136 8.41 11.43 -6.97
CA MET A 136 9.48 10.45 -6.80
C MET A 136 10.71 10.75 -7.66
N GLY A 137 10.68 11.81 -8.46
CA GLY A 137 11.75 12.18 -9.36
C GLY A 137 11.75 11.40 -10.68
N LEU A 138 10.59 10.92 -11.11
CA LEU A 138 10.42 10.21 -12.37
C LEU A 138 9.77 11.12 -13.41
N GLU A 139 10.14 10.92 -14.67
CA GLU A 139 9.53 11.63 -15.78
C GLU A 139 8.40 10.79 -16.37
N VAL A 140 7.29 11.42 -16.69
CA VAL A 140 6.19 10.77 -17.41
C VAL A 140 6.33 11.09 -18.89
N VAL A 141 6.51 10.07 -19.72
CA VAL A 141 6.69 10.21 -21.17
C VAL A 141 5.54 9.51 -21.90
N GLU A 142 5.28 9.94 -23.13
CA GLU A 142 4.25 9.35 -23.96
C GLU A 142 4.63 8.02 -24.58
#